data_f85bfa4c6aa90428c9b0f25dab596a3f
#
_entry.id   f85bfa4c6aa90428c9b0f25dab596a3f
#
_cell.length_a   1.000
_cell.length_b   1.000
_cell.length_c   1.000
_cell.angle_alpha   90.00
_cell.angle_beta   90.00
_cell.angle_gamma   90.00
#
_symmetry.space_group_name_H-M   'P 1'
#
loop_
_entity.id
_entity.type
_entity.pdbx_description
1 polymer ?
#
loop_
_entity_poly.entity_id
_entity_poly.type
_entity_poly.pdbx_seq_one_letter_code
_entity_poly.pdbx_strand_id
1 'polypeptide(L)'
;MAWVTKDSTETYNQTPEPPREYTKAEKAANWWHYHWVAVVIGVAAVFFGGWIIKDTVFQTRPDVQIAYVGTHELPVDTVNALQDALTPFCQDENGDGKVVVQVATYNVDFDAENENTDAYYQMAGVTRLSAELASGGKTYIFLLEDPEGFEKNTGVLQYLDGTVNDDPETADPDWREMVYRWTDCPMLTGLELGSYDGYTLMDDATGTNQSVLEHLYVGRRGVWDEKQAENYAHCAELWDTLTAGAVSTAAE
;
A
#
# COMPACT_ATOMS: atom_id res chain seq x y z
N MET A 1 36.81 -57.46 -46.22
CA MET A 1 37.96 -58.09 -45.55
C MET A 1 39.08 -57.08 -45.54
N ALA A 2 39.31 -56.45 -44.37
CA ALA A 2 40.39 -55.50 -44.18
C ALA A 2 41.66 -56.30 -43.83
N TRP A 3 42.70 -56.16 -44.63
CA TRP A 3 43.99 -56.78 -44.39
C TRP A 3 44.71 -55.96 -43.34
N VAL A 4 44.84 -56.48 -42.14
CA VAL A 4 45.73 -55.91 -41.12
C VAL A 4 47.15 -56.37 -41.49
N THR A 5 47.95 -55.43 -42.06
CA THR A 5 49.37 -55.66 -42.27
C THR A 5 50.07 -55.65 -40.87
N LYS A 6 50.79 -56.74 -40.64
CA LYS A 6 51.43 -57.06 -39.36
C LYS A 6 52.78 -56.31 -39.14
N ASP A 7 52.92 -55.15 -39.69
CA ASP A 7 54.18 -54.41 -39.68
C ASP A 7 54.06 -52.97 -39.15
N SER A 8 53.12 -52.74 -38.27
CA SER A 8 53.11 -51.52 -37.46
C SER A 8 53.43 -51.86 -36.00
N THR A 9 54.59 -52.37 -35.77
CA THR A 9 55.26 -52.23 -34.47
C THR A 9 55.75 -50.76 -34.31
N GLU A 10 54.84 -49.81 -34.40
CA GLU A 10 55.09 -48.56 -33.74
C GLU A 10 54.98 -48.84 -32.25
N THR A 11 56.20 -49.08 -31.70
CA THR A 11 56.41 -49.17 -30.27
C THR A 11 55.94 -47.86 -29.71
N TYR A 12 54.76 -47.89 -29.10
CA TYR A 12 54.22 -46.78 -28.33
C TYR A 12 55.04 -46.59 -27.08
N ASN A 13 56.31 -46.15 -27.30
CA ASN A 13 57.21 -45.78 -26.25
C ASN A 13 57.02 -44.31 -25.98
N GLN A 14 55.79 -43.93 -25.55
CA GLN A 14 55.57 -42.64 -24.97
C GLN A 14 56.18 -42.70 -23.57
N THR A 15 57.42 -42.28 -23.48
CA THR A 15 57.91 -41.82 -22.17
C THR A 15 56.90 -40.84 -21.63
N PRO A 16 56.29 -41.07 -20.48
CA PRO A 16 55.31 -40.12 -19.95
C PRO A 16 56.01 -38.77 -19.80
N GLU A 17 55.49 -37.78 -20.52
CA GLU A 17 55.99 -36.40 -20.36
C GLU A 17 55.95 -36.03 -18.88
N PRO A 18 57.01 -35.40 -18.35
CA PRO A 18 57.02 -35.01 -16.95
C PRO A 18 55.82 -34.09 -16.72
N PRO A 19 55.15 -34.26 -15.54
CA PRO A 19 53.93 -33.49 -15.26
C PRO A 19 54.25 -32.00 -15.37
N ARG A 20 53.57 -31.34 -16.29
CA ARG A 20 53.73 -29.90 -16.55
C ARG A 20 53.33 -29.12 -15.29
N GLU A 21 54.28 -28.36 -14.76
CA GLU A 21 53.98 -27.44 -13.64
C GLU A 21 53.23 -26.25 -14.16
N TYR A 22 51.94 -26.14 -13.76
CA TYR A 22 51.08 -25.00 -14.12
C TYR A 22 51.48 -23.77 -13.32
N THR A 23 51.62 -22.68 -13.96
CA THR A 23 51.83 -21.35 -13.32
C THR A 23 50.60 -20.98 -12.50
N LYS A 24 50.76 -20.05 -11.54
CA LYS A 24 49.59 -19.54 -10.74
C LYS A 24 48.49 -18.94 -11.61
N ALA A 25 48.85 -18.27 -12.72
CA ALA A 25 47.90 -17.70 -13.67
C ALA A 25 47.11 -18.79 -14.41
N GLU A 26 47.75 -19.85 -14.88
CA GLU A 26 47.08 -20.99 -15.52
C GLU A 26 46.14 -21.74 -14.58
N LYS A 27 46.56 -21.92 -13.32
CA LYS A 27 45.67 -22.51 -12.29
C LYS A 27 44.45 -21.65 -12.02
N ALA A 28 44.62 -20.33 -11.94
CA ALA A 28 43.50 -19.39 -11.76
C ALA A 28 42.55 -19.36 -12.98
N ALA A 29 43.13 -19.36 -14.20
CA ALA A 29 42.31 -19.40 -15.42
C ALA A 29 41.50 -20.71 -15.55
N ASN A 30 42.12 -21.84 -15.21
CA ASN A 30 41.43 -23.14 -15.20
C ASN A 30 40.33 -23.21 -14.13
N TRP A 31 40.65 -22.75 -12.92
CA TRP A 31 39.63 -22.64 -11.85
C TRP A 31 38.45 -21.78 -12.28
N TRP A 32 38.72 -20.59 -12.87
CA TRP A 32 37.70 -19.70 -13.37
C TRP A 32 36.83 -20.34 -14.48
N HIS A 33 37.47 -21.04 -15.41
CA HIS A 33 36.76 -21.73 -16.49
C HIS A 33 35.71 -22.73 -15.98
N TYR A 34 36.03 -23.46 -14.90
CA TYR A 34 35.10 -24.43 -14.32
C TYR A 34 34.13 -23.85 -13.31
N HIS A 35 34.45 -22.73 -12.66
CA HIS A 35 33.66 -22.23 -11.53
C HIS A 35 32.96 -20.90 -11.83
N TRP A 36 33.14 -20.29 -12.98
CA TRP A 36 32.57 -18.97 -13.29
C TRP A 36 31.03 -18.98 -13.17
N VAL A 37 30.36 -20.06 -13.58
CA VAL A 37 28.90 -20.21 -13.44
C VAL A 37 28.50 -20.22 -11.97
N ALA A 38 29.20 -20.98 -11.13
CA ALA A 38 28.95 -21.02 -9.69
C ALA A 38 29.21 -19.65 -9.02
N VAL A 39 30.25 -18.94 -9.46
CA VAL A 39 30.56 -17.60 -8.96
C VAL A 39 29.45 -16.62 -9.35
N VAL A 40 28.99 -16.64 -10.61
CA VAL A 40 27.91 -15.78 -11.09
C VAL A 40 26.59 -16.05 -10.32
N ILE A 41 26.26 -17.33 -10.11
CA ILE A 41 25.08 -17.71 -9.31
C ILE A 41 25.25 -17.24 -7.87
N GLY A 42 26.43 -17.39 -7.27
CA GLY A 42 26.71 -16.92 -5.91
C GLY A 42 26.56 -15.41 -5.76
N VAL A 43 27.11 -14.65 -6.71
CA VAL A 43 26.97 -13.18 -6.74
C VAL A 43 25.51 -12.76 -6.93
N ALA A 44 24.80 -13.42 -7.85
CA ALA A 44 23.37 -13.16 -8.06
C ALA A 44 22.55 -13.47 -6.79
N ALA A 45 22.82 -14.59 -6.12
CA ALA A 45 22.15 -14.94 -4.87
C ALA A 45 22.37 -13.93 -3.75
N VAL A 46 23.61 -13.42 -3.59
CA VAL A 46 23.93 -12.36 -2.62
C VAL A 46 23.23 -11.06 -2.99
N PHE A 47 23.22 -10.68 -4.28
CA PHE A 47 22.56 -9.48 -4.73
C PHE A 47 21.03 -9.52 -4.54
N PHE A 48 20.40 -10.60 -4.99
CA PHE A 48 18.94 -10.77 -4.81
C PHE A 48 18.57 -10.99 -3.35
N GLY A 49 19.37 -11.74 -2.57
CA GLY A 49 19.16 -11.90 -1.14
C GLY A 49 19.27 -10.56 -0.40
N GLY A 50 20.29 -9.77 -0.70
CA GLY A 50 20.44 -8.42 -0.15
C GLY A 50 19.30 -7.48 -0.56
N TRP A 51 18.82 -7.58 -1.80
CA TRP A 51 17.67 -6.80 -2.25
C TRP A 51 16.38 -7.21 -1.51
N ILE A 52 16.08 -8.50 -1.41
CA ILE A 52 14.92 -9.01 -0.66
C ILE A 52 14.98 -8.58 0.81
N ILE A 53 16.14 -8.69 1.45
CA ILE A 53 16.31 -8.25 2.84
C ILE A 53 16.08 -6.74 2.94
N LYS A 54 16.65 -5.94 2.03
CA LYS A 54 16.42 -4.50 2.00
C LYS A 54 14.93 -4.18 1.85
N ASP A 55 14.25 -4.82 0.90
CA ASP A 55 12.84 -4.57 0.60
C ASP A 55 11.92 -5.03 1.74
N THR A 56 12.28 -6.10 2.46
CA THR A 56 11.46 -6.64 3.56
C THR A 56 11.72 -5.94 4.90
N VAL A 57 13.00 -5.62 5.20
CA VAL A 57 13.40 -5.08 6.52
C VAL A 57 13.31 -3.55 6.54
N PHE A 58 13.54 -2.89 5.40
CA PHE A 58 13.53 -1.43 5.31
C PHE A 58 12.26 -0.88 4.63
N GLN A 59 11.19 -1.70 4.48
CA GLN A 59 9.89 -1.15 4.12
C GLN A 59 9.42 -0.23 5.24
N THR A 60 9.21 1.02 4.90
CA THR A 60 8.54 1.97 5.80
C THR A 60 7.08 1.54 5.91
N ARG A 61 6.69 1.04 7.07
CA ARG A 61 5.30 0.67 7.34
C ARG A 61 4.59 1.91 7.85
N PRO A 62 3.41 2.24 7.34
CA PRO A 62 2.66 3.37 7.86
C PRO A 62 2.25 3.10 9.32
N ASP A 63 2.34 4.12 10.15
CA ASP A 63 1.83 4.12 11.51
C ASP A 63 0.31 4.29 11.50
N VAL A 64 -0.17 5.21 10.67
CA VAL A 64 -1.59 5.47 10.46
C VAL A 64 -1.93 5.33 8.99
N GLN A 65 -3.02 4.61 8.71
CA GLN A 65 -3.59 4.49 7.38
C GLN A 65 -5.01 5.05 7.36
N ILE A 66 -5.24 6.00 6.46
CA ILE A 66 -6.55 6.59 6.18
C ILE A 66 -6.98 6.09 4.80
N ALA A 67 -8.23 5.62 4.65
CA ALA A 67 -8.74 5.22 3.36
C ALA A 67 -9.56 6.36 2.75
N TYR A 68 -9.22 6.73 1.53
CA TYR A 68 -10.11 7.48 0.66
C TYR A 68 -10.87 6.50 -0.23
N VAL A 69 -12.20 6.63 -0.25
CA VAL A 69 -13.09 5.81 -1.08
C VAL A 69 -13.97 6.73 -1.92
N GLY A 70 -13.80 6.67 -3.21
CA GLY A 70 -14.53 7.52 -4.15
C GLY A 70 -14.42 7.02 -5.58
N THR A 71 -15.12 7.70 -6.48
CA THR A 71 -15.20 7.33 -7.90
C THR A 71 -13.93 7.67 -8.68
N HIS A 72 -13.18 8.67 -8.22
CA HIS A 72 -11.99 9.18 -8.87
C HIS A 72 -10.79 9.19 -7.92
N GLU A 73 -9.58 9.15 -8.48
CA GLU A 73 -8.36 9.33 -7.68
C GLU A 73 -8.22 10.78 -7.22
N LEU A 74 -7.80 10.96 -5.97
CA LEU A 74 -7.38 12.28 -5.51
C LEU A 74 -6.10 12.71 -6.24
N PRO A 75 -5.93 14.02 -6.49
CA PRO A 75 -4.66 14.54 -6.99
C PRO A 75 -3.51 14.13 -6.07
N VAL A 76 -2.38 13.73 -6.65
CA VAL A 76 -1.21 13.26 -5.88
C VAL A 76 -0.72 14.34 -4.91
N ASP A 77 -0.77 15.60 -5.31
CA ASP A 77 -0.39 16.73 -4.46
C ASP A 77 -1.33 16.86 -3.25
N THR A 78 -2.64 16.64 -3.45
CA THR A 78 -3.62 16.62 -2.35
C THR A 78 -3.36 15.50 -1.37
N VAL A 79 -3.06 14.30 -1.87
CA VAL A 79 -2.71 13.13 -1.04
C VAL A 79 -1.46 13.42 -0.21
N ASN A 80 -0.40 13.91 -0.85
CA ASN A 80 0.86 14.22 -0.17
C ASN A 80 0.69 15.34 0.87
N ALA A 81 0.00 16.42 0.50
CA ALA A 81 -0.26 17.53 1.41
C ALA A 81 -1.06 17.09 2.64
N LEU A 82 -2.06 16.23 2.45
CA LEU A 82 -2.84 15.68 3.54
C LEU A 82 -2.01 14.79 4.46
N GLN A 83 -1.18 13.90 3.91
CA GLN A 83 -0.27 13.04 4.68
C GLN A 83 0.71 13.88 5.52
N ASP A 84 1.32 14.89 4.89
CA ASP A 84 2.28 15.79 5.56
C ASP A 84 1.60 16.60 6.67
N ALA A 85 0.39 17.13 6.41
CA ALA A 85 -0.36 17.93 7.38
C ALA A 85 -0.86 17.11 8.57
N LEU A 86 -1.13 15.81 8.39
CA LEU A 86 -1.59 14.93 9.47
C LEU A 86 -0.43 14.32 10.29
N THR A 87 0.76 14.23 9.74
CA THR A 87 1.95 13.65 10.40
C THR A 87 2.21 14.23 11.79
N PRO A 88 2.09 15.56 12.05
CA PRO A 88 2.32 16.14 13.38
C PRO A 88 1.34 15.68 14.47
N PHE A 89 0.20 15.12 14.09
CA PHE A 89 -0.84 14.63 15.01
C PHE A 89 -0.72 13.15 15.30
N CYS A 90 0.24 12.46 14.69
CA CYS A 90 0.45 11.02 14.82
C CYS A 90 1.72 10.71 15.60
N GLN A 91 1.83 9.49 16.09
CA GLN A 91 2.98 8.97 16.83
C GLN A 91 3.63 7.82 16.05
N ASP A 92 4.91 7.56 16.33
CA ASP A 92 5.64 6.40 15.81
C ASP A 92 5.19 5.14 16.55
N GLU A 93 4.26 4.42 15.95
CA GLU A 93 3.67 3.19 16.51
C GLU A 93 4.52 1.95 16.23
N ASN A 94 5.29 1.97 15.16
CA ASN A 94 6.10 0.83 14.76
C ASN A 94 7.52 0.84 15.33
N GLY A 95 7.95 1.97 15.96
CA GLY A 95 9.23 2.14 16.63
C GLY A 95 10.42 2.25 15.67
N ASP A 96 10.20 2.62 14.41
CA ASP A 96 11.26 2.75 13.41
C ASP A 96 11.95 4.13 13.42
N GLY A 97 11.48 5.04 14.27
CA GLY A 97 12.00 6.40 14.45
C GLY A 97 11.43 7.40 13.44
N LYS A 98 10.37 7.04 12.72
CA LYS A 98 9.67 7.92 11.78
C LYS A 98 8.17 7.82 12.01
N VAL A 99 7.46 8.90 11.76
CA VAL A 99 6.01 8.92 11.73
C VAL A 99 5.56 8.96 10.28
N VAL A 100 4.78 7.97 9.86
CA VAL A 100 4.32 7.85 8.47
C VAL A 100 2.80 7.70 8.44
N VAL A 101 2.15 8.71 7.88
CA VAL A 101 0.72 8.68 7.56
C VAL A 101 0.56 8.30 6.10
N GLN A 102 -0.29 7.35 5.82
CA GLN A 102 -0.61 6.91 4.45
C GLN A 102 -2.09 7.13 4.16
N VAL A 103 -2.38 7.79 3.05
CA VAL A 103 -3.73 7.85 2.47
C VAL A 103 -3.80 6.79 1.36
N ALA A 104 -4.58 5.74 1.61
CA ALA A 104 -4.81 4.67 0.63
C ALA A 104 -6.06 5.01 -0.19
N THR A 105 -5.94 5.04 -1.51
CA THR A 105 -7.03 5.35 -2.42
C THR A 105 -7.70 4.08 -2.91
N TYR A 106 -9.02 4.03 -2.81
CA TYR A 106 -9.88 2.97 -3.33
C TYR A 106 -10.89 3.57 -4.30
N ASN A 107 -10.73 3.28 -5.59
CA ASN A 107 -11.65 3.76 -6.62
C ASN A 107 -12.86 2.82 -6.66
N VAL A 108 -13.92 3.22 -5.99
CA VAL A 108 -15.17 2.47 -5.88
C VAL A 108 -16.34 3.40 -6.16
N ASP A 109 -17.17 3.00 -7.08
CA ASP A 109 -18.46 3.60 -7.39
C ASP A 109 -19.55 2.67 -6.87
N PHE A 110 -20.33 3.12 -5.90
CA PHE A 110 -21.45 2.34 -5.36
C PHE A 110 -22.74 2.53 -6.14
N ASP A 111 -22.79 3.44 -7.11
CA ASP A 111 -23.91 3.62 -8.01
C ASP A 111 -23.83 2.59 -9.15
N ALA A 112 -24.59 1.51 -9.04
CA ALA A 112 -24.63 0.44 -10.03
C ALA A 112 -25.22 0.88 -11.41
N GLU A 113 -25.84 2.06 -11.49
CA GLU A 113 -26.43 2.59 -12.72
C GLU A 113 -25.43 3.46 -13.53
N ASN A 114 -24.24 3.69 -12.99
CA ASN A 114 -23.23 4.51 -13.64
C ASN A 114 -22.51 3.74 -14.78
N GLU A 115 -22.99 3.88 -16.01
CA GLU A 115 -22.41 3.24 -17.20
C GLU A 115 -21.01 3.77 -17.59
N ASN A 116 -20.53 4.84 -16.95
CA ASN A 116 -19.25 5.48 -17.29
C ASN A 116 -18.05 4.90 -16.52
N THR A 117 -18.30 4.08 -15.50
CA THR A 117 -17.23 3.49 -14.69
C THR A 117 -16.64 2.27 -15.39
N ASP A 118 -15.32 2.25 -15.59
CA ASP A 118 -14.62 1.09 -16.13
C ASP A 118 -14.76 -0.12 -15.17
N ALA A 119 -15.51 -1.12 -15.60
CA ALA A 119 -15.82 -2.31 -14.80
C ALA A 119 -14.58 -3.04 -14.25
N TYR A 120 -13.44 -2.94 -14.94
CA TYR A 120 -12.19 -3.55 -14.48
C TYR A 120 -11.60 -2.79 -13.28
N TYR A 121 -11.53 -1.45 -13.36
CA TYR A 121 -11.05 -0.62 -12.26
C TYR A 121 -11.98 -0.70 -11.05
N GLN A 122 -13.28 -0.68 -11.29
CA GLN A 122 -14.30 -0.87 -10.26
C GLN A 122 -14.10 -2.19 -9.52
N MET A 123 -13.97 -3.31 -10.24
CA MET A 123 -13.77 -4.62 -9.65
C MET A 123 -12.46 -4.69 -8.84
N ALA A 124 -11.39 -4.07 -9.33
CA ALA A 124 -10.12 -4.00 -8.62
C ALA A 124 -10.23 -3.16 -7.33
N GLY A 125 -10.91 -2.02 -7.38
CA GLY A 125 -11.18 -1.14 -6.23
C GLY A 125 -11.97 -1.85 -5.15
N VAL A 126 -13.10 -2.47 -5.52
CA VAL A 126 -13.95 -3.24 -4.60
C VAL A 126 -13.18 -4.41 -3.97
N THR A 127 -12.40 -5.15 -4.77
CA THR A 127 -11.61 -6.29 -4.26
C THR A 127 -10.56 -5.83 -3.25
N ARG A 128 -9.85 -4.74 -3.54
CA ARG A 128 -8.84 -4.17 -2.63
C ARG A 128 -9.47 -3.67 -1.33
N LEU A 129 -10.58 -2.92 -1.43
CA LEU A 129 -11.31 -2.43 -0.27
C LEU A 129 -11.81 -3.59 0.60
N SER A 130 -12.46 -4.59 -0.02
CA SER A 130 -12.96 -5.77 0.69
C SER A 130 -11.84 -6.55 1.38
N ALA A 131 -10.68 -6.69 0.74
CA ALA A 131 -9.51 -7.34 1.34
C ALA A 131 -8.97 -6.56 2.55
N GLU A 132 -8.89 -5.22 2.46
CA GLU A 132 -8.48 -4.36 3.57
C GLU A 132 -9.46 -4.47 4.75
N LEU A 133 -10.75 -4.41 4.48
CA LEU A 133 -11.78 -4.53 5.52
C LEU A 133 -11.79 -5.91 6.18
N ALA A 134 -11.64 -6.99 5.40
CA ALA A 134 -11.65 -8.36 5.89
C ALA A 134 -10.37 -8.75 6.66
N SER A 135 -9.21 -8.16 6.31
CA SER A 135 -7.93 -8.50 6.94
C SER A 135 -7.79 -7.96 8.37
N GLY A 136 -8.74 -7.16 8.86
CA GLY A 136 -8.58 -6.40 10.09
C GLY A 136 -7.48 -5.35 9.96
N GLY A 137 -7.36 -4.77 8.75
CA GLY A 137 -6.31 -3.86 8.34
C GLY A 137 -6.13 -2.64 9.26
N LYS A 138 -5.15 -1.84 8.97
CA LYS A 138 -4.78 -0.66 9.78
C LYS A 138 -5.70 0.55 9.56
N THR A 139 -6.64 0.45 8.63
CA THR A 139 -7.55 1.54 8.29
C THR A 139 -8.64 1.69 9.33
N TYR A 140 -8.64 2.83 10.00
CA TYR A 140 -9.66 3.20 10.98
C TYR A 140 -10.48 4.41 10.54
N ILE A 141 -9.86 5.38 9.84
CA ILE A 141 -10.50 6.61 9.38
C ILE A 141 -10.73 6.50 7.88
N PHE A 142 -11.94 6.87 7.45
CA PHE A 142 -12.36 6.88 6.07
C PHE A 142 -12.70 8.29 5.61
N LEU A 143 -12.28 8.63 4.38
CA LEU A 143 -12.72 9.79 3.63
C LEU A 143 -13.60 9.28 2.48
N LEU A 144 -14.87 9.64 2.49
CA LEU A 144 -15.91 9.03 1.66
C LEU A 144 -16.54 10.07 0.73
N GLU A 145 -16.66 9.77 -0.56
CA GLU A 145 -17.51 10.54 -1.48
C GLU A 145 -18.98 10.16 -1.31
N ASP A 146 -19.26 8.86 -1.18
CA ASP A 146 -20.60 8.30 -0.98
C ASP A 146 -20.66 7.47 0.30
N PRO A 147 -20.96 8.08 1.46
CA PRO A 147 -21.06 7.37 2.73
C PRO A 147 -22.27 6.43 2.80
N GLU A 148 -23.37 6.73 2.08
CA GLU A 148 -24.55 5.88 2.02
C GLU A 148 -24.23 4.55 1.32
N GLY A 149 -23.69 4.65 0.11
CA GLY A 149 -23.27 3.48 -0.66
C GLY A 149 -22.19 2.68 0.07
N PHE A 150 -21.23 3.37 0.71
CA PHE A 150 -20.19 2.71 1.49
C PHE A 150 -20.78 1.90 2.65
N GLU A 151 -21.60 2.51 3.50
CA GLU A 151 -22.17 1.82 4.67
C GLU A 151 -23.09 0.67 4.25
N LYS A 152 -23.96 0.91 3.26
CA LYS A 152 -24.88 -0.11 2.74
C LYS A 152 -24.16 -1.36 2.20
N ASN A 153 -22.98 -1.19 1.60
CA ASN A 153 -22.22 -2.29 1.02
C ASN A 153 -21.22 -2.93 1.98
N THR A 154 -20.79 -2.22 3.03
CA THR A 154 -19.74 -2.70 3.94
C THR A 154 -20.19 -2.92 5.38
N GLY A 155 -21.13 -2.10 5.88
CA GLY A 155 -21.62 -2.17 7.26
C GLY A 155 -20.53 -1.94 8.31
N VAL A 156 -19.48 -1.15 7.98
CA VAL A 156 -18.30 -1.07 8.88
C VAL A 156 -18.20 0.24 9.65
N LEU A 157 -19.05 1.23 9.35
CA LEU A 157 -18.97 2.52 10.04
C LEU A 157 -19.47 2.43 11.49
N GLN A 158 -18.89 3.27 12.31
CA GLN A 158 -19.30 3.48 13.70
C GLN A 158 -20.14 4.73 13.81
N TYR A 159 -21.20 4.69 14.59
CA TYR A 159 -21.96 5.89 14.97
C TYR A 159 -21.08 6.92 15.67
N LEU A 160 -21.41 8.20 15.51
CA LEU A 160 -20.67 9.30 16.12
C LEU A 160 -20.72 9.26 17.66
N ASP A 161 -21.76 8.68 18.22
CA ASP A 161 -21.90 8.46 19.68
C ASP A 161 -21.03 7.31 20.21
N GLY A 162 -20.33 6.58 19.32
CA GLY A 162 -19.43 5.49 19.68
C GLY A 162 -20.08 4.10 19.69
N THR A 163 -21.36 4.01 19.39
CA THR A 163 -22.03 2.71 19.23
C THR A 163 -21.73 2.09 17.86
N VAL A 164 -21.91 0.79 17.74
CA VAL A 164 -21.78 0.04 16.48
C VAL A 164 -23.12 -0.55 16.10
N ASN A 165 -23.33 -0.78 14.81
CA ASN A 165 -24.49 -1.50 14.34
C ASN A 165 -24.27 -3.01 14.60
N ASP A 166 -25.04 -3.58 15.54
CA ASP A 166 -24.93 -4.99 15.93
C ASP A 166 -25.59 -5.95 14.92
N ASP A 167 -26.45 -5.45 14.05
CA ASP A 167 -27.17 -6.25 13.05
C ASP A 167 -27.26 -5.52 11.70
N PRO A 168 -26.15 -5.50 10.94
CA PRO A 168 -26.10 -4.81 9.65
C PRO A 168 -27.00 -5.43 8.57
N GLU A 169 -27.50 -6.66 8.76
CA GLU A 169 -28.36 -7.32 7.76
C GLU A 169 -29.83 -6.91 7.87
N THR A 170 -30.29 -6.53 9.07
CA THR A 170 -31.70 -6.22 9.34
C THR A 170 -31.97 -4.75 9.62
N ALA A 171 -30.95 -3.98 9.96
CA ALA A 171 -31.05 -2.54 10.17
C ALA A 171 -30.74 -1.79 8.87
N ASP A 172 -31.52 -0.74 8.61
CA ASP A 172 -31.16 0.30 7.61
C ASP A 172 -30.53 1.47 8.40
N PRO A 173 -29.21 1.42 8.65
CA PRO A 173 -28.58 2.37 9.54
C PRO A 173 -28.60 3.78 8.89
N ASP A 174 -28.91 4.79 9.69
CA ASP A 174 -28.77 6.15 9.23
C ASP A 174 -27.29 6.54 9.20
N TRP A 175 -26.69 6.39 8.02
CA TRP A 175 -25.29 6.72 7.78
C TRP A 175 -24.95 8.17 8.16
N ARG A 176 -25.96 9.08 8.18
CA ARG A 176 -25.76 10.49 8.55
C ARG A 176 -25.35 10.66 10.01
N GLU A 177 -25.70 9.70 10.85
CA GLU A 177 -25.30 9.64 12.25
C GLU A 177 -23.90 9.00 12.44
N MET A 178 -23.24 8.55 11.35
CA MET A 178 -21.95 7.86 11.36
C MET A 178 -20.79 8.71 10.82
N VAL A 179 -21.09 9.84 10.20
CA VAL A 179 -20.08 10.66 9.53
C VAL A 179 -20.22 12.15 9.87
N TYR A 180 -19.11 12.86 9.72
CA TYR A 180 -19.07 14.31 9.61
C TYR A 180 -18.83 14.69 8.16
N ARG A 181 -19.34 15.83 7.69
CA ARG A 181 -18.78 16.45 6.48
C ARG A 181 -17.38 16.97 6.80
N TRP A 182 -16.49 16.98 5.84
CA TRP A 182 -15.16 17.59 6.00
C TRP A 182 -15.27 19.01 6.55
N THR A 183 -16.23 19.77 6.05
CA THR A 183 -16.52 21.14 6.45
C THR A 183 -17.05 21.31 7.88
N ASP A 184 -17.56 20.23 8.48
CA ASP A 184 -18.03 20.22 9.88
C ASP A 184 -16.87 20.14 10.87
N CYS A 185 -15.67 19.79 10.40
CA CYS A 185 -14.49 19.55 11.23
C CYS A 185 -13.55 20.77 11.20
N PRO A 186 -13.53 21.64 12.23
CA PRO A 186 -12.67 22.84 12.24
C PRO A 186 -11.18 22.53 12.11
N MET A 187 -10.75 21.37 12.64
CA MET A 187 -9.35 20.94 12.52
C MET A 187 -8.99 20.61 11.07
N LEU A 188 -9.87 19.92 10.34
CA LEU A 188 -9.63 19.52 8.94
C LEU A 188 -9.65 20.72 8.00
N THR A 189 -10.62 21.62 8.17
CA THR A 189 -10.72 22.85 7.38
C THR A 189 -9.61 23.85 7.68
N GLY A 190 -9.01 23.76 8.87
CA GLY A 190 -7.87 24.57 9.29
C GLY A 190 -6.50 24.06 8.82
N LEU A 191 -6.42 22.90 8.18
CA LEU A 191 -5.15 22.39 7.66
C LEU A 191 -4.62 23.25 6.51
N GLU A 192 -3.35 23.61 6.57
CA GLU A 192 -2.65 24.32 5.48
C GLU A 192 -2.19 23.34 4.40
N LEU A 193 -3.07 22.99 3.48
CA LEU A 193 -2.81 21.97 2.46
C LEU A 193 -2.20 22.55 1.17
N GLY A 194 -2.17 23.87 0.99
CA GLY A 194 -1.69 24.50 -0.23
C GLY A 194 -2.59 24.28 -1.45
N SER A 195 -1.97 24.33 -2.63
CA SER A 195 -2.65 24.14 -3.91
C SER A 195 -2.09 22.94 -4.65
N TYR A 196 -2.87 22.40 -5.56
CA TYR A 196 -2.44 21.34 -6.48
C TYR A 196 -2.34 21.88 -7.91
N ASP A 197 -1.37 21.33 -8.66
CA ASP A 197 -1.24 21.50 -10.10
C ASP A 197 -1.67 20.19 -10.77
N GLY A 198 -2.96 20.08 -11.12
CA GLY A 198 -3.50 18.90 -11.77
C GLY A 198 -3.06 18.82 -13.23
N TYR A 199 -2.14 17.94 -13.54
CA TYR A 199 -1.91 17.50 -14.91
C TYR A 199 -2.97 16.46 -15.28
N THR A 200 -4.13 16.92 -15.72
CA THR A 200 -5.00 16.06 -16.54
C THR A 200 -4.71 16.36 -18.00
N LEU A 201 -4.71 15.31 -18.83
CA LEU A 201 -4.46 15.42 -20.28
C LEU A 201 -5.44 16.37 -21.02
N MET A 202 -6.41 16.95 -20.34
CA MET A 202 -7.49 17.77 -20.92
C MET A 202 -7.75 19.12 -20.24
N ASP A 203 -7.22 19.37 -19.03
CA ASP A 203 -7.42 20.67 -18.36
C ASP A 203 -6.26 20.96 -17.40
N ASP A 204 -5.74 22.19 -17.45
CA ASP A 204 -4.84 22.74 -16.42
C ASP A 204 -5.69 23.10 -15.18
N ALA A 205 -6.22 22.09 -14.50
CA ALA A 205 -7.01 22.28 -13.31
C ALA A 205 -6.09 22.66 -12.15
N THR A 206 -6.08 23.93 -11.81
CA THR A 206 -5.41 24.46 -10.61
C THR A 206 -6.48 24.78 -9.56
N GLY A 207 -6.22 24.38 -8.32
CA GLY A 207 -7.15 24.63 -7.22
C GLY A 207 -6.45 24.52 -5.87
N THR A 208 -7.20 24.71 -4.81
CA THR A 208 -6.69 24.45 -3.46
C THR A 208 -6.96 23.00 -3.09
N ASN A 209 -6.00 22.36 -2.37
CA ASN A 209 -6.22 20.99 -1.90
C ASN A 209 -7.44 20.88 -0.98
N GLN A 210 -7.77 21.95 -0.23
CA GLN A 210 -9.00 22.02 0.55
C GLN A 210 -10.25 21.89 -0.31
N SER A 211 -10.33 22.55 -1.49
CA SER A 211 -11.52 22.49 -2.36
C SER A 211 -11.78 21.09 -2.91
N VAL A 212 -10.76 20.24 -2.98
CA VAL A 212 -10.92 18.82 -3.39
C VAL A 212 -11.54 18.00 -2.27
N LEU A 213 -11.24 18.35 -1.01
CA LEU A 213 -11.64 17.55 0.16
C LEU A 213 -12.96 18.02 0.79
N GLU A 214 -13.38 19.27 0.56
CA GLU A 214 -14.54 19.89 1.22
C GLU A 214 -15.88 19.18 0.96
N HIS A 215 -15.98 18.39 -0.12
CA HIS A 215 -17.17 17.62 -0.43
C HIS A 215 -17.17 16.20 0.15
N LEU A 216 -16.08 15.80 0.80
CA LEU A 216 -15.95 14.48 1.40
C LEU A 216 -16.61 14.41 2.77
N TYR A 217 -16.95 13.19 3.14
CA TYR A 217 -17.39 12.84 4.47
C TYR A 217 -16.27 12.09 5.21
N VAL A 218 -16.20 12.27 6.52
CA VAL A 218 -15.21 11.65 7.39
C VAL A 218 -15.93 10.71 8.34
N GLY A 219 -15.62 9.42 8.22
CA GLY A 219 -16.17 8.37 9.05
C GLY A 219 -15.07 7.55 9.74
N ARG A 220 -15.46 6.78 10.73
CA ARG A 220 -14.55 5.85 11.41
C ARG A 220 -15.10 4.44 11.40
N ARG A 221 -14.17 3.50 11.51
CA ARG A 221 -14.48 2.07 11.57
C ARG A 221 -15.08 1.70 12.91
N GLY A 222 -16.11 0.85 12.90
CA GLY A 222 -16.65 0.20 14.06
C GLY A 222 -15.63 -0.70 14.75
N VAL A 223 -15.74 -0.77 16.05
CA VAL A 223 -14.90 -1.59 16.93
C VAL A 223 -15.81 -2.53 17.69
N TRP A 224 -15.71 -3.83 17.38
CA TRP A 224 -16.61 -4.86 17.92
C TRP A 224 -16.00 -5.68 19.06
N ASP A 225 -14.69 -5.60 19.27
CA ASP A 225 -14.00 -6.32 20.35
C ASP A 225 -12.81 -5.54 20.93
N GLU A 226 -12.35 -5.95 22.13
CA GLU A 226 -11.24 -5.31 22.85
C GLU A 226 -9.93 -5.33 22.07
N LYS A 227 -9.68 -6.38 21.29
CA LYS A 227 -8.46 -6.49 20.48
C LYS A 227 -8.44 -5.47 19.35
N GLN A 228 -9.59 -5.23 18.71
CA GLN A 228 -9.73 -4.18 17.72
C GLN A 228 -9.56 -2.80 18.36
N ALA A 229 -10.12 -2.59 19.57
CA ALA A 229 -9.93 -1.36 20.32
C ALA A 229 -8.45 -1.07 20.59
N GLU A 230 -7.68 -2.07 21.02
CA GLU A 230 -6.24 -1.94 21.22
C GLU A 230 -5.50 -1.62 19.93
N ASN A 231 -5.84 -2.29 18.82
CA ASN A 231 -5.19 -2.08 17.53
C ASN A 231 -5.43 -0.69 16.95
N TYR A 232 -6.57 -0.07 17.27
CA TYR A 232 -6.95 1.26 16.73
C TYR A 232 -6.79 2.40 17.74
N ALA A 233 -6.25 2.14 18.93
CA ALA A 233 -6.17 3.14 20.00
C ALA A 233 -5.52 4.46 19.53
N HIS A 234 -4.38 4.38 18.84
CA HIS A 234 -3.68 5.54 18.30
C HIS A 234 -4.45 6.25 17.16
N CYS A 235 -5.19 5.48 16.35
CA CYS A 235 -6.05 6.06 15.31
C CYS A 235 -7.29 6.72 15.92
N ALA A 236 -7.79 6.21 17.06
CA ALA A 236 -8.88 6.82 17.79
C ALA A 236 -8.46 8.18 18.39
N GLU A 237 -7.23 8.29 18.92
CA GLU A 237 -6.68 9.59 19.38
C GLU A 237 -6.58 10.59 18.22
N LEU A 238 -6.16 10.14 17.04
CA LEU A 238 -6.15 10.98 15.84
C LEU A 238 -7.58 11.41 15.46
N TRP A 239 -8.54 10.46 15.45
CA TRP A 239 -9.95 10.77 15.18
C TRP A 239 -10.49 11.85 16.11
N ASP A 240 -10.29 11.70 17.41
CA ASP A 240 -10.74 12.66 18.43
C ASP A 240 -10.12 14.05 18.20
N THR A 241 -8.86 14.09 17.76
CA THR A 241 -8.18 15.35 17.42
C THR A 241 -8.78 15.99 16.18
N LEU A 242 -8.99 15.22 15.10
CA LEU A 242 -9.49 15.73 13.83
C LEU A 242 -10.96 16.21 13.90
N THR A 243 -11.75 15.55 14.75
CA THR A 243 -13.18 15.87 14.94
C THR A 243 -13.45 16.77 16.14
N ALA A 244 -12.41 17.28 16.81
CA ALA A 244 -12.56 18.16 17.95
C ALA A 244 -13.39 19.41 17.60
N GLY A 245 -14.53 19.58 18.28
CA GLY A 245 -15.45 20.68 18.05
C GLY A 245 -16.33 20.54 16.79
N ALA A 246 -16.30 19.40 16.11
CA ALA A 246 -17.18 19.13 14.98
C ALA A 246 -18.65 18.98 15.44
N VAL A 247 -19.55 19.50 14.61
CA VAL A 247 -21.00 19.32 14.75
C VAL A 247 -21.52 18.80 13.43
N SER A 248 -22.04 17.58 13.42
CA SER A 248 -22.49 16.95 12.17
C SER A 248 -23.66 17.72 11.55
N THR A 249 -23.51 18.07 10.30
CA THR A 249 -24.57 18.62 9.43
C THR A 249 -24.97 17.62 8.32
N ALA A 250 -24.54 16.38 8.41
CA ALA A 250 -24.81 15.36 7.40
C ALA A 250 -26.30 15.02 7.27
N ALA A 251 -27.12 15.32 8.30
CA ALA A 251 -28.57 15.12 8.29
C ALA A 251 -29.36 16.31 7.73
N GLU A 252 -28.69 17.47 7.46
CA GLU A 252 -29.30 18.66 6.88
C GLU A 252 -29.13 18.67 5.35
#